data_86373aaa5b814cd08d1d1b482d97e46d
#
_entry.id   86373aaa5b814cd08d1d1b482d97e46d
#
_cell.length_a   1.000
_cell.length_b   1.000
_cell.length_c   1.000
_cell.angle_alpha   90.00
_cell.angle_beta   90.00
_cell.angle_gamma   90.00
#
_symmetry.space_group_name_H-M   'P 1'
#
loop_
_entity.id
_entity.type
_entity.pdbx_description
1 polymer ?
#
loop_
_entity_poly.entity_id
_entity_poly.type
_entity_poly.pdbx_seq_one_letter_code
_entity_poly.pdbx_strand_id
1 'polypeptide(L)'
;YDVPGGESRGGHAYKKTDEFIIAISGSFDVTVDDGEEKRIFSLNRSYYGLYIPKGFWRTIDNFSTNSLALEFASTPYDRSDYVEDYNEYLKMKANGEI
;
A
#
# COMPACT_ATOMS: atom_id res chain seq x y z
N TYR A 1 -5.52 11.29 -0.01
CA TYR A 1 -6.20 11.58 1.25
C TYR A 1 -5.26 12.23 2.26
N ASP A 2 -5.83 12.95 3.21
CA ASP A 2 -5.10 13.55 4.31
C ASP A 2 -5.05 12.57 5.49
N VAL A 3 -3.89 12.46 6.12
CA VAL A 3 -3.71 11.58 7.28
C VAL A 3 -3.07 12.38 8.40
N PRO A 4 -3.64 12.37 9.60
CA PRO A 4 -3.01 13.00 10.76
C PRO A 4 -1.63 12.40 11.05
N GLY A 5 -0.72 13.22 11.54
CA GLY A 5 0.63 12.75 11.87
C GLY A 5 0.60 11.63 12.89
N GLY A 6 1.46 10.64 12.71
CA GLY A 6 1.59 9.49 13.60
C GLY A 6 0.57 8.39 13.38
N GLU A 7 -0.38 8.57 12.48
CA GLU A 7 -1.35 7.52 12.17
C GLU A 7 -0.79 6.49 11.21
N SER A 8 -1.38 5.30 11.20
CA SER A 8 -1.08 4.27 10.23
C SER A 8 -2.36 3.86 9.50
N ARG A 9 -2.19 3.40 8.26
CA ARG A 9 -3.29 2.85 7.47
C ARG A 9 -3.19 1.34 7.49
N GLY A 10 -4.32 0.67 7.70
CA GLY A 10 -4.38 -0.78 7.66
C GLY A 10 -3.90 -1.35 6.34
N GLY A 11 -3.31 -2.54 6.40
CA GLY A 11 -2.77 -3.17 5.23
C GLY A 11 -3.83 -3.81 4.36
N HIS A 12 -3.51 -3.93 3.08
CA HIS A 12 -4.33 -4.71 2.16
C HIS A 12 -3.48 -5.14 0.96
N ALA A 13 -4.03 -6.05 0.17
CA ALA A 13 -3.47 -6.44 -1.11
C ALA A 13 -4.57 -6.42 -2.16
N TYR A 14 -4.19 -6.18 -3.40
CA TYR A 14 -5.09 -6.30 -4.55
C TYR A 14 -4.81 -7.59 -5.29
N LYS A 15 -5.85 -8.26 -5.73
CA LYS A 15 -5.72 -9.47 -6.56
C LYS A 15 -5.49 -9.14 -8.04
N LYS A 16 -6.04 -8.03 -8.51
CA LYS A 16 -6.03 -7.64 -9.94
C LYS A 16 -5.48 -6.25 -10.21
N THR A 17 -5.36 -5.41 -9.20
CA THR A 17 -5.07 -3.99 -9.38
C THR A 17 -3.63 -3.67 -9.04
N ASP A 18 -2.96 -2.97 -9.93
CA ASP A 18 -1.68 -2.35 -9.65
C ASP A 18 -1.93 -0.97 -9.07
N GLU A 19 -1.00 -0.51 -8.22
CA GLU A 19 -1.16 0.73 -7.49
C GLU A 19 0.08 1.60 -7.61
N PHE A 20 -0.11 2.92 -7.61
CA PHE A 20 0.98 3.89 -7.60
C PHE A 20 0.70 4.92 -6.52
N ILE A 21 1.68 5.15 -5.63
CA ILE A 21 1.52 6.03 -4.46
C ILE A 21 2.54 7.14 -4.50
N ILE A 22 2.10 8.38 -4.27
CA ILE A 22 2.96 9.57 -4.21
C ILE A 22 2.66 10.33 -2.92
N ALA A 23 3.70 10.84 -2.26
CA ALA A 23 3.55 11.80 -1.18
C ALA A 23 3.46 13.21 -1.79
N ILE A 24 2.25 13.74 -1.89
CA ILE A 24 2.03 15.10 -2.44
C ILE A 24 2.60 16.14 -1.49
N SER A 25 2.40 15.93 -0.20
CA SER A 25 3.02 16.77 0.83
C SER A 25 3.36 15.90 2.03
N GLY A 26 4.36 16.33 2.81
CA GLY A 26 4.81 15.57 3.96
C GLY A 26 5.54 14.31 3.55
N SER A 27 5.55 13.34 4.45
CA SER A 27 6.22 12.07 4.23
C SER A 27 5.49 10.93 4.93
N PHE A 28 5.71 9.72 4.43
CA PHE A 28 5.22 8.50 5.08
C PHE A 28 6.04 7.32 4.56
N ASP A 29 5.91 6.19 5.25
CA ASP A 29 6.58 4.96 4.87
C ASP A 29 5.57 3.96 4.32
N VAL A 30 5.94 3.30 3.23
CA VAL A 30 5.15 2.21 2.65
C VAL A 30 5.95 0.93 2.84
N THR A 31 5.36 -0.03 3.55
CA THR A 31 5.93 -1.37 3.70
C THR A 31 5.27 -2.28 2.70
N VAL A 32 6.06 -2.90 1.84
CA VAL A 32 5.61 -3.85 0.82
C VAL A 32 6.08 -5.24 1.21
N ASP A 33 5.15 -6.19 1.20
CA ASP A 33 5.35 -7.54 1.69
C ASP A 33 4.83 -8.53 0.66
N ASP A 34 5.68 -9.48 0.24
CA ASP A 34 5.29 -10.53 -0.70
C ASP A 34 4.93 -11.85 -0.01
N GLY A 35 4.88 -11.85 1.32
CA GLY A 35 4.63 -13.03 2.13
C GLY A 35 5.91 -13.66 2.67
N GLU A 36 7.06 -13.32 2.14
CA GLU A 36 8.36 -13.82 2.57
C GLU A 36 9.30 -12.69 2.98
N GLU A 37 9.38 -11.65 2.18
CA GLU A 37 10.24 -10.49 2.43
C GLU A 37 9.42 -9.22 2.56
N LYS A 38 9.90 -8.32 3.40
CA LYS A 38 9.33 -6.99 3.58
C LYS A 38 10.34 -5.95 3.19
N ARG A 39 9.89 -4.90 2.51
CA ARG A 39 10.71 -3.74 2.17
C ARG A 39 9.98 -2.48 2.54
N ILE A 40 10.71 -1.52 3.07
CA ILE A 40 10.15 -0.23 3.50
C ILE A 40 10.68 0.84 2.56
N PHE A 41 9.75 1.63 2.01
CA PHE A 41 10.06 2.75 1.14
C PHE A 41 9.55 4.02 1.78
N SER A 42 10.43 4.99 2.00
CA SER A 42 10.03 6.30 2.53
C SER A 42 9.73 7.23 1.37
N LEU A 43 8.48 7.72 1.33
CA LEU A 43 8.04 8.66 0.30
C LEU A 43 7.98 10.06 0.92
N ASN A 44 8.83 10.95 0.44
CA ASN A 44 8.97 12.30 1.01
C ASN A 44 9.09 13.39 -0.05
N ARG A 45 8.83 13.07 -1.30
CA ARG A 45 8.90 14.04 -2.41
C ARG A 45 7.80 13.76 -3.42
N SER A 46 7.22 14.81 -3.96
CA SER A 46 6.09 14.68 -4.90
C SER A 46 6.51 14.33 -6.32
N TYR A 47 7.79 14.39 -6.64
CA TYR A 47 8.24 14.12 -8.00
C TYR A 47 8.66 12.66 -8.23
N TYR A 48 8.51 11.80 -7.25
CA TYR A 48 8.64 10.36 -7.45
C TYR A 48 7.66 9.62 -6.55
N GLY A 49 7.31 8.43 -6.94
CA GLY A 49 6.37 7.61 -6.20
C GLY A 49 6.77 6.16 -6.20
N LEU A 50 5.91 5.32 -5.65
CA LEU A 50 6.12 3.89 -5.55
C LEU A 50 5.06 3.15 -6.35
N TYR A 51 5.51 2.30 -7.28
CA TYR A 51 4.65 1.40 -8.02
C TYR A 51 4.58 0.07 -7.28
N ILE A 52 3.35 -0.38 -6.99
CA ILE A 52 3.12 -1.64 -6.29
C ILE A 52 2.29 -2.54 -7.21
N PRO A 53 2.89 -3.60 -7.79
CA PRO A 53 2.12 -4.53 -8.60
C PRO A 53 1.07 -5.26 -7.77
N LYS A 54 0.05 -5.78 -8.43
CA LYS A 54 -0.94 -6.65 -7.79
C LYS A 54 -0.24 -7.82 -7.11
N GLY A 55 -0.87 -8.35 -6.06
CA GLY A 55 -0.34 -9.51 -5.35
C GLY A 55 0.61 -9.19 -4.21
N PHE A 56 0.90 -7.93 -3.96
CA PHE A 56 1.72 -7.52 -2.82
C PHE A 56 0.84 -6.95 -1.71
N TRP A 57 1.13 -7.35 -0.48
CA TRP A 57 0.53 -6.74 0.69
C TRP A 57 1.25 -5.43 0.99
N ARG A 58 0.52 -4.39 1.35
CA ARG A 58 1.17 -3.14 1.70
C ARG A 58 0.50 -2.49 2.90
N THR A 59 1.29 -1.80 3.71
CA THR A 59 0.82 -0.92 4.78
C THR A 59 1.46 0.43 4.60
N ILE A 60 0.79 1.47 5.07
CA ILE A 60 1.31 2.84 5.05
C ILE A 60 1.27 3.36 6.48
N ASP A 61 2.41 3.82 6.98
CA ASP A 61 2.50 4.35 8.34
C ASP A 61 3.55 5.45 8.44
N ASN A 62 3.82 5.87 9.66
CA ASN A 62 4.84 6.86 9.95
C ASN A 62 4.59 8.19 9.24
N PHE A 63 3.32 8.62 9.17
CA PHE A 63 2.95 9.86 8.52
C PHE A 63 3.49 11.07 9.27
N SER A 64 4.08 12.00 8.54
CA SER A 64 4.39 13.31 9.11
C SER A 64 3.10 14.12 9.27
N THR A 65 3.17 15.18 10.08
CA THR A 65 2.03 16.08 10.27
C THR A 65 1.62 16.70 8.92
N ASN A 66 0.33 16.72 8.65
CA ASN A 66 -0.24 17.29 7.41
C ASN A 66 0.23 16.57 6.14
N SER A 67 0.49 15.27 6.24
CA SER A 67 0.83 14.47 5.07
C SER A 67 -0.37 14.31 4.14
N LEU A 68 -0.12 14.29 2.86
CA LEU A 68 -1.13 14.04 1.84
C LEU A 68 -0.61 12.97 0.90
N ALA A 69 -1.30 11.83 0.88
CA ALA A 69 -0.98 10.73 -0.01
C ALA A 69 -1.94 10.71 -1.18
N LEU A 70 -1.42 10.50 -2.38
CA LEU A 70 -2.23 10.34 -3.58
C LEU A 70 -2.00 8.93 -4.11
N GLU A 71 -3.07 8.17 -4.26
CA GLU A 71 -3.02 6.79 -4.73
C GLU A 71 -3.75 6.68 -6.07
N PHE A 72 -3.09 6.03 -7.02
CA PHE A 72 -3.67 5.72 -8.33
C PHE A 72 -3.80 4.20 -8.44
N ALA A 73 -4.97 3.75 -8.86
CA ALA A 73 -5.23 2.33 -9.08
C ALA A 73 -5.42 2.07 -10.58
N SER A 74 -4.94 0.92 -11.06
CA SER A 74 -5.04 0.57 -12.47
C SER A 74 -6.44 0.15 -12.90
N THR A 75 -7.31 -0.15 -11.94
CA THR A 75 -8.71 -0.54 -12.22
C THR A 75 -9.65 0.25 -11.33
N PRO A 76 -10.95 0.37 -11.71
CA PRO A 76 -11.95 0.96 -10.83
C PRO A 76 -12.07 0.18 -9.52
N TYR A 77 -12.53 0.84 -8.48
CA TYR A 77 -12.71 0.23 -7.17
C TYR A 77 -13.64 -0.99 -7.26
N ASP A 78 -13.20 -2.10 -6.70
CA ASP A 78 -13.98 -3.34 -6.59
C ASP A 78 -13.59 -3.99 -5.28
N ARG A 79 -14.53 -4.03 -4.34
CA ARG A 79 -14.25 -4.57 -3.01
C ARG A 79 -13.82 -6.05 -3.06
N SER A 80 -14.32 -6.82 -4.03
CA SER A 80 -13.95 -8.22 -4.17
C SER A 80 -12.48 -8.42 -4.56
N ASP A 81 -11.81 -7.37 -5.02
CA ASP A 81 -10.40 -7.38 -5.38
C ASP A 81 -9.48 -7.21 -4.16
N TYR A 82 -10.03 -6.82 -3.02
CA TYR A 82 -9.25 -6.54 -1.81
C TYR A 82 -9.07 -7.79 -0.95
N VAL A 83 -7.86 -7.92 -0.40
CA VAL A 83 -7.59 -8.83 0.70
C VAL A 83 -7.15 -7.96 1.88
N GLU A 84 -7.93 -7.91 2.94
CA GLU A 84 -7.69 -7.05 4.10
C GLU A 84 -7.19 -7.79 5.34
N ASP A 85 -7.22 -9.12 5.32
CA ASP A 85 -6.73 -9.96 6.41
C ASP A 85 -5.36 -10.54 6.01
N TYR A 86 -4.33 -10.20 6.77
CA TYR A 86 -2.98 -10.62 6.46
C TYR A 86 -2.83 -12.15 6.49
N ASN A 87 -3.49 -12.81 7.42
CA ASN A 87 -3.42 -14.28 7.49
C ASN A 87 -4.07 -14.93 6.27
N GLU A 88 -5.18 -14.35 5.80
CA GLU A 88 -5.80 -14.80 4.56
C GLU A 88 -4.89 -14.56 3.36
N TYR A 89 -4.21 -13.40 3.33
CA TYR A 89 -3.24 -13.09 2.29
C TYR A 89 -2.13 -14.14 2.23
N LEU A 90 -1.59 -14.53 3.38
CA LEU A 90 -0.52 -15.53 3.44
C LEU A 90 -1.00 -16.89 2.91
N LYS A 91 -2.24 -17.28 3.23
CA LYS A 91 -2.82 -18.51 2.71
C LYS A 91 -2.99 -18.46 1.19
N MET A 92 -3.49 -17.36 0.68
CA MET A 92 -3.66 -17.17 -0.76
C MET A 92 -2.33 -17.20 -1.49
N LYS A 93 -1.30 -16.58 -0.91
CA LYS A 93 0.05 -16.58 -1.46
C LYS A 93 0.62 -17.98 -1.53
N ALA A 94 0.46 -18.76 -0.46
CA ALA A 94 0.94 -20.14 -0.40
C ALA A 94 0.22 -21.04 -1.43
N ASN A 95 -1.04 -20.75 -1.74
CA ASN A 95 -1.86 -21.52 -2.66
C ASN A 95 -1.76 -21.02 -4.11
N GLY A 96 -0.98 -19.98 -4.37
CA GLY A 96 -0.85 -19.41 -5.70
C GLY A 96 -2.07 -18.64 -6.17
N GLU A 97 -2.92 -18.17 -5.27
CA GLU A 97 -4.17 -17.46 -5.59
C GLU A 97 -3.97 -15.93 -5.73
N ILE A 98 -2.80 -15.44 -5.39
CA ILE A 98 -2.51 -14.02 -5.47
C ILE A 98 -1.03 -13.75 -5.81
#